data_afb7cb6c512e5a725d5d7a2ab4537ff2
#
_entry.id   afb7cb6c512e5a725d5d7a2ab4537ff2
#
_cell.length_a   1.000
_cell.length_b   1.000
_cell.length_c   1.000
_cell.angle_alpha   90.00
_cell.angle_beta   90.00
_cell.angle_gamma   90.00
#
_symmetry.space_group_name_H-M   'P 1'
#
loop_
_entity.id
_entity.type
_entity.pdbx_description
1 polymer ?
#
loop_
_entity_poly.entity_id
_entity_poly.type
_entity_poly.pdbx_seq_one_letter_code
_entity_poly.pdbx_strand_id
1 'polypeptide(L)'
;MMFCFVGAFYTIGIAIANVGGAFAENPELATKLGLGGLAFVPFWFGLYFMWNKKRVVDGANDNLSGCYIGMAILKMLKDEGIELENTEIGVVLTGSEEAGLRGAKAWAAKHKDEFNDVPTFGFSYDTIAQNEQLMVN
;
A
#
# COMPACT_ATOMS: atom_id res chain seq x y z
N MET A 1 4.35 11.62 -7.99
CA MET A 1 5.15 10.47 -7.52
C MET A 1 6.11 9.94 -8.58
N MET A 2 5.69 9.64 -9.81
CA MET A 2 6.55 9.07 -10.86
C MET A 2 7.89 9.82 -11.06
N PHE A 3 7.87 11.14 -11.16
CA PHE A 3 9.10 11.94 -11.32
C PHE A 3 10.08 11.85 -10.14
N CYS A 4 9.60 11.60 -8.93
CA CYS A 4 10.46 11.41 -7.77
C CYS A 4 11.23 10.09 -7.85
N PHE A 5 10.57 9.02 -8.29
CA PHE A 5 11.23 7.73 -8.52
C PHE A 5 12.23 7.81 -9.67
N VAL A 6 11.86 8.44 -10.79
CA VAL A 6 12.78 8.66 -11.91
C VAL A 6 14.00 9.44 -11.45
N GLY A 7 13.82 10.50 -10.66
CA GLY A 7 14.93 11.28 -10.10
C GLY A 7 15.81 10.46 -9.17
N ALA A 8 15.23 9.60 -8.33
CA ALA A 8 16.00 8.73 -7.44
C ALA A 8 16.81 7.71 -8.23
N PHE A 9 16.21 7.00 -9.18
CA PHE A 9 16.94 6.04 -10.03
C PHE A 9 18.03 6.72 -10.86
N TYR A 10 17.77 7.91 -11.38
CA TYR A 10 18.76 8.69 -12.13
C TYR A 10 19.97 9.02 -11.25
N THR A 11 19.76 9.60 -10.06
CA THR A 11 20.87 10.01 -9.17
C THR A 11 21.63 8.80 -8.62
N ILE A 12 20.94 7.73 -8.25
CA ILE A 12 21.57 6.48 -7.78
C ILE A 12 22.38 5.86 -8.93
N GLY A 13 21.82 5.79 -10.13
CA GLY A 13 22.51 5.24 -11.30
C GLY A 13 23.80 5.97 -11.61
N ILE A 14 23.80 7.31 -11.59
CA ILE A 14 25.02 8.11 -11.78
C ILE A 14 26.03 7.88 -10.65
N ALA A 15 25.56 7.80 -9.40
CA ALA A 15 26.44 7.55 -8.27
C ALA A 15 27.14 6.18 -8.38
N ILE A 16 26.40 5.13 -8.72
CA ILE A 16 26.94 3.77 -8.94
C ILE A 16 27.93 3.77 -10.08
N ALA A 17 27.60 4.38 -11.21
CA ALA A 17 28.49 4.47 -12.37
C ALA A 17 29.80 5.21 -12.04
N ASN A 18 29.71 6.28 -11.25
CA ASN A 18 30.88 7.04 -10.82
C ASN A 18 31.78 6.21 -9.89
N VAL A 19 31.20 5.51 -8.91
CA VAL A 19 31.96 4.62 -8.01
C VAL A 19 32.56 3.45 -8.78
N GLY A 20 31.85 2.93 -9.79
CA GLY A 20 32.35 1.87 -10.69
C GLY A 20 33.42 2.32 -11.69
N GLY A 21 33.82 3.58 -11.65
CA GLY A 21 34.90 4.11 -12.53
C GLY A 21 34.43 4.45 -13.96
N ALA A 22 33.13 4.40 -14.26
CA ALA A 22 32.65 4.68 -15.62
C ALA A 22 32.98 6.09 -16.12
N PHE A 23 33.26 7.03 -15.22
CA PHE A 23 33.57 8.41 -15.53
C PHE A 23 35.06 8.74 -15.24
N ALA A 24 35.93 7.75 -15.03
CA ALA A 24 37.33 7.97 -14.69
C ALA A 24 38.08 8.79 -15.74
N GLU A 25 37.78 8.57 -17.02
CA GLU A 25 38.38 9.30 -18.15
C GLU A 25 37.73 10.67 -18.40
N ASN A 26 36.52 10.91 -17.87
CA ASN A 26 35.79 12.16 -18.11
C ASN A 26 35.00 12.60 -16.85
N PRO A 27 35.71 13.14 -15.82
CA PRO A 27 35.04 13.56 -14.58
C PRO A 27 34.12 14.77 -14.76
N GLU A 28 34.34 15.56 -15.82
CA GLU A 28 33.45 16.67 -16.15
C GLU A 28 32.07 16.20 -16.58
N LEU A 29 31.98 15.08 -17.28
CA LEU A 29 30.71 14.44 -17.63
C LEU A 29 29.96 14.00 -16.40
N ALA A 30 30.62 13.37 -15.42
CA ALA A 30 30.03 12.99 -14.16
C ALA A 30 29.40 14.19 -13.43
N THR A 31 30.12 15.31 -13.42
CA THR A 31 29.63 16.56 -12.80
C THR A 31 28.41 17.11 -13.52
N LYS A 32 28.44 17.16 -14.86
CA LYS A 32 27.28 17.63 -15.65
C LYS A 32 26.05 16.76 -15.45
N LEU A 33 26.22 15.45 -15.46
CA LEU A 33 25.12 14.51 -15.19
C LEU A 33 24.61 14.63 -13.75
N GLY A 34 25.50 14.79 -12.77
CA GLY A 34 25.11 15.05 -11.38
C GLY A 34 24.30 16.33 -11.22
N LEU A 35 24.72 17.42 -11.87
CA LEU A 35 23.97 18.68 -11.90
C LEU A 35 22.59 18.52 -12.55
N GLY A 36 22.46 17.66 -13.55
CA GLY A 36 21.16 17.30 -14.14
C GLY A 36 20.16 16.75 -13.12
N GLY A 37 20.64 16.11 -12.06
CA GLY A 37 19.84 15.65 -10.94
C GLY A 37 19.12 16.77 -10.17
N LEU A 38 19.64 17.99 -10.22
CA LEU A 38 19.00 19.15 -9.59
C LEU A 38 17.61 19.46 -10.18
N ALA A 39 17.35 19.05 -11.43
CA ALA A 39 16.04 19.18 -12.05
C ALA A 39 14.94 18.42 -11.29
N PHE A 40 15.30 17.41 -10.50
CA PHE A 40 14.35 16.62 -9.71
C PHE A 40 14.10 17.18 -8.31
N VAL A 41 14.91 18.13 -7.85
CA VAL A 41 14.77 18.73 -6.49
C VAL A 41 13.38 19.32 -6.24
N PRO A 42 12.74 20.05 -7.18
CA PRO A 42 11.39 20.57 -6.97
C PRO A 42 10.35 19.46 -6.71
N PHE A 43 10.51 18.30 -7.36
CA PHE A 43 9.60 17.17 -7.17
C PHE A 43 9.79 16.50 -5.79
N TRP A 44 11.04 16.37 -5.33
CA TRP A 44 11.34 15.87 -3.97
C TRP A 44 10.86 16.84 -2.90
N PHE A 45 11.04 18.14 -3.14
CA PHE A 45 10.51 19.16 -2.24
C PHE A 45 8.98 19.11 -2.19
N GLY A 46 8.33 18.83 -3.32
CA GLY A 46 6.89 18.61 -3.40
C GLY A 46 6.41 17.43 -2.53
N LEU A 47 7.19 16.34 -2.44
CA LEU A 47 6.86 15.22 -1.56
C LEU A 47 6.82 15.61 -0.08
N TYR A 48 7.68 16.56 0.33
CA TYR A 48 7.67 17.06 1.70
C TYR A 48 6.30 17.69 2.07
N PHE A 49 5.66 18.39 1.14
CA PHE A 49 4.34 18.97 1.36
C PHE A 49 3.21 17.92 1.38
N MET A 50 3.41 16.78 0.75
CA MET A 50 2.47 15.66 0.84
C MET A 50 2.50 14.98 2.22
N TRP A 51 3.62 15.10 2.94
CA TRP A 51 3.76 14.54 4.28
C TRP A 51 3.28 15.55 5.34
N ASN A 52 1.99 15.68 5.50
CA ASN A 52 1.42 16.54 6.50
C ASN A 52 0.83 15.75 7.68
N LYS A 53 1.59 15.64 8.75
CA LYS A 53 1.17 14.92 9.98
C LYS A 53 -0.04 15.55 10.70
N LYS A 54 -0.41 16.77 10.33
CA LYS A 54 -1.53 17.52 10.96
C LYS A 54 -2.82 17.38 10.16
N ARG A 55 -2.75 16.87 8.94
CA ARG A 55 -3.89 16.75 8.06
C ARG A 55 -4.27 15.28 7.95
N VAL A 56 -5.38 14.93 8.59
CA VAL A 56 -5.97 13.59 8.48
C VAL A 56 -7.00 13.66 7.35
N VAL A 57 -6.98 12.64 6.48
CA VAL A 57 -8.03 12.41 5.48
C VAL A 57 -9.04 11.43 6.05
N ASP A 58 -10.30 11.58 5.67
CA ASP A 58 -11.39 10.80 6.28
C ASP A 58 -11.33 9.30 5.93
N GLY A 59 -10.58 8.92 4.88
CA GLY A 59 -10.43 7.52 4.48
C GLY A 59 -11.74 6.84 4.07
N ALA A 60 -12.71 7.63 3.57
CA ALA A 60 -14.06 7.12 3.30
C ALA A 60 -14.05 6.04 2.21
N ASN A 61 -13.27 6.22 1.18
CA ASN A 61 -13.11 5.22 0.13
C ASN A 61 -11.99 4.22 0.46
N ASP A 62 -10.88 4.73 0.95
CA ASP A 62 -9.71 3.95 1.34
C ASP A 62 -9.51 4.06 2.88
N ASN A 63 -9.99 3.10 3.69
CA ASN A 63 -10.75 1.94 3.24
C ASN A 63 -12.00 1.68 4.12
N LEU A 64 -12.76 2.71 4.49
CA LEU A 64 -14.05 2.52 5.15
C LEU A 64 -15.04 1.78 4.24
N SER A 65 -14.95 1.96 2.92
CA SER A 65 -15.82 1.27 1.97
C SER A 65 -15.70 -0.26 2.10
N GLY A 66 -14.50 -0.81 2.13
CA GLY A 66 -14.27 -2.23 2.34
C GLY A 66 -14.74 -2.72 3.72
N CYS A 67 -14.52 -1.92 4.76
CA CYS A 67 -15.01 -2.22 6.11
C CYS A 67 -16.54 -2.33 6.15
N TYR A 68 -17.24 -1.40 5.52
CA TYR A 68 -18.71 -1.42 5.48
C TYR A 68 -19.27 -2.60 4.70
N ILE A 69 -18.61 -3.03 3.62
CA ILE A 69 -19.05 -4.21 2.86
C ILE A 69 -18.97 -5.46 3.73
N GLY A 70 -17.86 -5.69 4.42
CA GLY A 70 -17.74 -6.82 5.34
C GLY A 70 -18.87 -6.83 6.39
N MET A 71 -19.14 -5.69 7.03
CA MET A 71 -20.22 -5.57 8.00
C MET A 71 -21.62 -5.74 7.37
N ALA A 72 -21.81 -5.24 6.14
CA ALA A 72 -23.09 -5.36 5.43
C ALA A 72 -23.40 -6.81 5.09
N ILE A 73 -22.40 -7.62 4.71
CA ILE A 73 -22.57 -9.05 4.46
C ILE A 73 -23.08 -9.76 5.73
N LEU A 74 -22.47 -9.53 6.89
CA LEU A 74 -22.90 -10.13 8.14
C LEU A 74 -24.32 -9.68 8.52
N LYS A 75 -24.61 -8.39 8.31
CA LYS A 75 -25.96 -7.87 8.56
C LYS A 75 -27.00 -8.50 7.65
N MET A 76 -26.72 -8.63 6.37
CA MET A 76 -27.61 -9.26 5.40
C MET A 76 -27.92 -10.71 5.78
N LEU A 77 -26.90 -11.50 6.09
CA LEU A 77 -27.10 -12.89 6.53
C LEU A 77 -28.00 -12.98 7.75
N LYS A 78 -27.80 -12.10 8.72
CA LYS A 78 -28.63 -12.03 9.93
C LYS A 78 -30.06 -11.60 9.65
N ASP A 79 -30.25 -10.56 8.83
CA ASP A 79 -31.59 -10.00 8.56
C ASP A 79 -32.44 -10.96 7.72
N GLU A 80 -31.82 -11.74 6.83
CA GLU A 80 -32.47 -12.73 6.00
C GLU A 80 -32.61 -14.11 6.68
N GLY A 81 -32.08 -14.25 7.89
CA GLY A 81 -32.11 -15.52 8.64
C GLY A 81 -31.35 -16.65 7.97
N ILE A 82 -30.28 -16.32 7.20
CA ILE A 82 -29.48 -17.32 6.51
C ILE A 82 -28.54 -17.97 7.54
N GLU A 83 -28.80 -19.23 7.85
CA GLU A 83 -27.94 -20.07 8.67
C GLU A 83 -27.11 -21.00 7.79
N LEU A 84 -25.80 -21.01 8.02
CA LEU A 84 -24.86 -21.85 7.32
C LEU A 84 -24.48 -23.05 8.20
N GLU A 85 -24.84 -24.25 7.77
CA GLU A 85 -24.68 -25.47 8.61
C GLU A 85 -23.23 -25.83 8.90
N ASN A 86 -22.31 -25.62 7.94
CA ASN A 86 -20.92 -26.06 8.02
C ASN A 86 -19.91 -24.95 7.69
N THR A 87 -20.34 -23.70 7.76
CA THR A 87 -19.48 -22.57 7.38
C THR A 87 -19.64 -21.43 8.39
N GLU A 88 -18.55 -20.95 8.91
CA GLU A 88 -18.51 -19.73 9.71
C GLU A 88 -18.00 -18.58 8.84
N ILE A 89 -18.68 -17.45 8.91
CA ILE A 89 -18.27 -16.21 8.23
C ILE A 89 -17.86 -15.19 9.27
N GLY A 90 -16.61 -14.75 9.19
CA GLY A 90 -16.05 -13.72 10.04
C GLY A 90 -15.59 -12.50 9.24
N VAL A 91 -15.58 -11.35 9.88
CA VAL A 91 -15.01 -10.12 9.34
C VAL A 91 -13.89 -9.64 10.25
N VAL A 92 -12.72 -9.42 9.67
CA VAL A 92 -11.55 -8.91 10.38
C VAL A 92 -11.25 -7.50 9.89
N LEU A 93 -11.39 -6.52 10.76
CA LEU A 93 -11.05 -5.12 10.49
C LEU A 93 -9.66 -4.86 11.04
N THR A 94 -8.69 -4.62 10.15
CA THR A 94 -7.30 -4.38 10.54
C THR A 94 -6.91 -2.92 10.34
N GLY A 95 -6.08 -2.41 11.23
CA GLY A 95 -5.52 -1.07 11.12
C GLY A 95 -4.08 -1.07 10.61
N SER A 96 -3.55 0.14 10.36
CA SER A 96 -2.16 0.34 9.95
C SER A 96 -1.78 -0.40 8.66
N GLU A 97 -2.68 -0.40 7.68
CA GLU A 97 -2.45 -0.97 6.35
C GLU A 97 -1.30 -0.24 5.66
N GLU A 98 -1.39 1.08 5.54
CA GLU A 98 -0.40 1.98 4.92
C GLU A 98 1.01 1.92 5.55
N ALA A 99 1.10 1.44 6.78
CA ALA A 99 2.36 1.21 7.45
C ALA A 99 2.96 -0.20 7.19
N GLY A 100 2.50 -0.89 6.16
CA GLY A 100 2.94 -2.19 5.72
C GLY A 100 2.16 -3.34 6.33
N LEU A 101 0.83 -3.26 6.34
CA LEU A 101 -0.10 -4.31 6.78
C LEU A 101 0.12 -4.75 8.23
N ARG A 102 0.49 -3.83 9.12
CA ARG A 102 0.89 -4.19 10.49
C ARG A 102 -0.23 -4.86 11.27
N GLY A 103 -1.46 -4.37 11.15
CA GLY A 103 -2.61 -4.96 11.82
C GLY A 103 -2.90 -6.37 11.33
N ALA A 104 -2.93 -6.58 10.02
CA ALA A 104 -3.16 -7.90 9.42
C ALA A 104 -2.07 -8.90 9.82
N LYS A 105 -0.80 -8.50 9.80
CA LYS A 105 0.33 -9.34 10.24
C LYS A 105 0.24 -9.71 11.71
N ALA A 106 -0.10 -8.76 12.57
CA ALA A 106 -0.25 -9.01 14.01
C ALA A 106 -1.43 -9.95 14.29
N TRP A 107 -2.55 -9.76 13.60
CA TRP A 107 -3.71 -10.64 13.71
C TRP A 107 -3.37 -12.07 13.25
N ALA A 108 -2.78 -12.22 12.06
CA ALA A 108 -2.39 -13.52 11.52
C ALA A 108 -1.38 -14.24 12.44
N ALA A 109 -0.40 -13.52 12.98
CA ALA A 109 0.56 -14.12 13.91
C ALA A 109 -0.08 -14.61 15.21
N LYS A 110 -1.09 -13.90 15.71
CA LYS A 110 -1.80 -14.25 16.94
C LYS A 110 -2.73 -15.45 16.76
N HIS A 111 -3.38 -15.52 15.60
CA HIS A 111 -4.45 -16.50 15.31
C HIS A 111 -4.02 -17.62 14.36
N LYS A 112 -2.72 -17.75 14.10
CA LYS A 112 -2.17 -18.69 13.09
C LYS A 112 -2.57 -20.15 13.34
N ASP A 113 -2.75 -20.55 14.60
CA ASP A 113 -3.02 -21.93 14.96
C ASP A 113 -4.53 -22.24 15.03
N GLU A 114 -5.39 -21.22 14.98
CA GLU A 114 -6.85 -21.39 15.08
C GLU A 114 -7.48 -21.97 13.81
N PHE A 115 -6.78 -21.86 12.66
CA PHE A 115 -7.30 -22.25 11.36
C PHE A 115 -6.57 -23.46 10.75
N ASN A 116 -5.69 -24.11 11.49
CA ASN A 116 -4.86 -25.20 10.96
C ASN A 116 -5.69 -26.42 10.50
N ASP A 117 -6.78 -26.68 11.18
CA ASP A 117 -7.63 -27.88 10.94
C ASP A 117 -8.92 -27.55 10.19
N VAL A 118 -9.11 -26.31 9.77
CA VAL A 118 -10.33 -25.86 9.09
C VAL A 118 -9.98 -25.22 7.75
N PRO A 119 -10.56 -25.68 6.62
CA PRO A 119 -10.41 -25.01 5.33
C PRO A 119 -10.87 -23.57 5.43
N THR A 120 -9.95 -22.63 5.26
CA THR A 120 -10.22 -21.20 5.44
C THR A 120 -9.91 -20.44 4.17
N PHE A 121 -10.84 -19.55 3.77
CA PHE A 121 -10.69 -18.66 2.64
C PHE A 121 -10.79 -17.22 3.11
N GLY A 122 -9.85 -16.37 2.67
CA GLY A 122 -9.83 -14.94 2.95
C GLY A 122 -10.13 -14.13 1.70
N PHE A 123 -11.03 -13.15 1.83
CA PHE A 123 -11.29 -12.15 0.81
C PHE A 123 -10.89 -10.78 1.37
N SER A 124 -10.06 -10.06 0.63
CA SER A 124 -9.69 -8.69 0.97
C SER A 124 -10.54 -7.71 0.17
N TYR A 125 -11.14 -6.75 0.85
CA TYR A 125 -11.88 -5.65 0.23
C TYR A 125 -11.11 -4.37 0.45
N ASP A 126 -10.73 -3.72 -0.64
CA ASP A 126 -10.00 -2.47 -0.61
C ASP A 126 -10.52 -1.49 -1.67
N THR A 127 -10.71 -0.24 -1.25
CA THR A 127 -11.01 0.90 -2.12
C THR A 127 -12.19 0.65 -3.08
N ILE A 128 -13.33 0.25 -2.55
CA ILE A 128 -14.53 -0.05 -3.36
C ILE A 128 -15.37 1.21 -3.50
N ALA A 129 -15.15 1.96 -4.57
CA ALA A 129 -15.86 3.22 -4.84
C ALA A 129 -17.06 3.08 -5.76
N GLN A 130 -17.06 2.13 -6.69
CA GLN A 130 -18.08 1.95 -7.73
C GLN A 130 -18.25 0.47 -8.08
N ASN A 131 -19.42 0.10 -8.56
CA ASN A 131 -19.79 -1.28 -8.91
C ASN A 131 -18.86 -1.97 -9.93
N GLU A 132 -18.05 -1.21 -10.67
CA GLU A 132 -17.17 -1.71 -11.72
C GLU A 132 -15.73 -1.97 -11.24
N GLN A 133 -15.44 -1.72 -9.97
CA GLN A 133 -14.08 -1.80 -9.42
C GLN A 133 -13.90 -2.91 -8.37
N LEU A 134 -14.65 -3.97 -8.48
CA LEU A 134 -14.44 -5.12 -7.60
C LEU A 134 -13.16 -5.87 -8.05
N MET A 135 -12.06 -5.63 -7.34
CA MET A 135 -10.86 -6.45 -7.50
C MET A 135 -10.86 -7.56 -6.45
N VAL A 136 -10.85 -8.79 -6.91
CA VAL A 136 -10.65 -9.99 -6.09
C VAL A 136 -9.20 -10.42 -6.27
N ASN A 137 -8.42 -10.32 -5.21
CA ASN A 137 -7.03 -10.78 -5.16
C ASN A 137 -6.95 -12.17 -4.53
#